data_4940ba6176eb26de978bbbd0b2ebe490
#
_entry.id   4940ba6176eb26de978bbbd0b2ebe490
#
_cell.length_a   1.000
_cell.length_b   1.000
_cell.length_c   1.000
_cell.angle_alpha   90.00
_cell.angle_beta   90.00
_cell.angle_gamma   90.00
#
_symmetry.space_group_name_H-M   'P 1'
#
loop_
_entity.id
_entity.type
_entity.pdbx_description
1 polymer ?
#
loop_
_entity_poly.entity_id
_entity_poly.type
_entity_poly.pdbx_seq_one_letter_code
_entity_poly.pdbx_strand_id
1 'polypeptide(L)'
;MRLYKKAAAVLLAAAMAVSMMTACGGGAGGGNGGNGGSTGGGTEIVEPVPGPDTTDPDQGGETGGTTTQPEKTKIPDVTKSQYAQSSKKIYNSNEFYFLATMADYDANKTKTSEGQMILARKGTDVYAKTAFTQNSKTQEHAVFAEKTNDGKYASYLLFEDAKTALKSIRNDPPMDFSKEEELPNEMYRTTVKVGGKEYYAETYTDENGSEQTTCFGDNGMPKYQFSQRKDGTSETTVYQTIQIGNSNNLCKVNGYKVYTMENDAERNPILVDESGNKYKVTIEFDQTTHKYTEVKVENSNGKDVTKEDFAWFVKYIKG
;
A
#
# COMPACT_ATOMS: atom_id res chain seq x y z
N MET A 1 6.89 5.60 -11.57
CA MET A 1 7.39 4.62 -10.58
C MET A 1 6.21 3.94 -9.91
N ARG A 2 6.05 2.60 -10.11
CA ARG A 2 4.87 1.85 -9.61
C ARG A 2 5.12 1.19 -8.23
N LEU A 3 6.06 1.71 -7.43
CA LEU A 3 6.41 1.14 -6.14
C LEU A 3 5.20 1.04 -5.19
N TYR A 4 4.33 2.05 -5.19
CA TYR A 4 3.11 2.04 -4.39
C TYR A 4 2.13 0.94 -4.84
N LYS A 5 1.99 0.68 -6.16
CA LYS A 5 1.15 -0.42 -6.66
C LYS A 5 1.69 -1.78 -6.22
N LYS A 6 3.02 -1.93 -6.15
CA LYS A 6 3.65 -3.14 -5.62
C LYS A 6 3.45 -3.28 -4.10
N ALA A 7 3.59 -2.19 -3.33
CA ALA A 7 3.31 -2.20 -1.90
C ALA A 7 1.84 -2.51 -1.60
N ALA A 8 0.89 -1.91 -2.34
CA ALA A 8 -0.52 -2.23 -2.24
C ALA A 8 -0.81 -3.70 -2.60
N ALA A 9 -0.13 -4.27 -3.61
CA ALA A 9 -0.26 -5.67 -3.98
C ALA A 9 0.24 -6.61 -2.88
N VAL A 10 1.31 -6.26 -2.16
CA VAL A 10 1.81 -7.03 -1.00
C VAL A 10 0.77 -7.07 0.11
N LEU A 11 0.19 -5.93 0.44
CA LEU A 11 -0.83 -5.83 1.48
C LEU A 11 -2.10 -6.60 1.10
N LEU A 12 -2.55 -6.47 -0.16
CA LEU A 12 -3.70 -7.21 -0.67
C LEU A 12 -3.43 -8.72 -0.70
N ALA A 13 -2.23 -9.16 -1.09
CA ALA A 13 -1.85 -10.56 -1.13
C ALA A 13 -1.75 -11.19 0.27
N ALA A 14 -1.29 -10.43 1.28
CA ALA A 14 -1.27 -10.89 2.66
C ALA A 14 -2.68 -11.00 3.25
N ALA A 15 -3.55 -10.03 2.98
CA ALA A 15 -4.96 -10.06 3.39
C ALA A 15 -5.72 -11.22 2.72
N MET A 16 -5.48 -11.48 1.41
CA MET A 16 -6.11 -12.60 0.69
C MET A 16 -5.63 -13.97 1.18
N ALA A 17 -4.38 -14.13 1.61
CA ALA A 17 -3.90 -15.41 2.11
C ALA A 17 -4.66 -15.86 3.37
N VAL A 18 -5.06 -14.91 4.22
CA VAL A 18 -5.89 -15.21 5.40
C VAL A 18 -7.35 -15.44 5.02
N SER A 19 -7.89 -14.68 4.08
CA SER A 19 -9.28 -14.86 3.61
C SER A 19 -9.50 -16.17 2.83
N MET A 20 -8.47 -16.71 2.14
CA MET A 20 -8.58 -18.00 1.48
C MET A 20 -8.65 -19.19 2.47
N MET A 21 -8.07 -19.07 3.66
CA MET A 21 -8.19 -20.11 4.68
C MET A 21 -9.58 -20.18 5.31
N THR A 22 -10.31 -19.04 5.33
CA THR A 22 -11.71 -19.02 5.78
C THR A 22 -12.69 -19.46 4.69
N ALA A 23 -12.29 -19.43 3.40
CA ALA A 23 -13.14 -19.79 2.27
C ALA A 23 -13.16 -21.30 1.94
N CYS A 24 -12.36 -22.15 2.59
CA CYS A 24 -12.39 -23.61 2.39
C CYS A 24 -13.60 -24.32 3.01
N GLY A 25 -14.58 -23.57 3.52
CA GLY A 25 -15.85 -24.03 4.02
C GLY A 25 -17.07 -23.61 3.18
N GLY A 26 -16.99 -23.58 1.84
CA GLY A 26 -18.17 -23.42 0.98
C GLY A 26 -18.16 -22.23 0.02
N GLY A 27 -18.07 -22.51 -1.27
CA GLY A 27 -18.70 -21.78 -2.36
C GLY A 27 -18.08 -20.43 -2.76
N ALA A 28 -17.56 -20.40 -3.97
CA ALA A 28 -17.13 -19.22 -4.70
C ALA A 28 -18.24 -18.14 -4.79
N GLY A 29 -17.93 -16.90 -4.40
CA GLY A 29 -18.79 -15.74 -4.66
C GLY A 29 -18.04 -14.47 -4.33
N GLY A 30 -17.62 -13.75 -5.38
CA GLY A 30 -17.02 -12.43 -5.25
C GLY A 30 -18.01 -11.42 -4.69
N GLY A 31 -17.56 -10.56 -3.80
CA GLY A 31 -18.36 -9.47 -3.26
C GLY A 31 -17.50 -8.47 -2.53
N ASN A 32 -17.30 -7.33 -3.15
CA ASN A 32 -16.75 -6.10 -2.62
C ASN A 32 -17.66 -5.57 -1.50
N GLY A 33 -17.13 -5.21 -0.31
CA GLY A 33 -17.99 -4.56 0.69
C GLY A 33 -17.38 -4.44 2.08
N GLY A 34 -16.76 -3.37 2.38
CA GLY A 34 -17.16 -2.35 3.30
C GLY A 34 -17.13 -2.59 4.80
N ASN A 35 -16.36 -1.78 5.47
CA ASN A 35 -16.78 -1.03 6.64
C ASN A 35 -16.46 -1.55 8.03
N GLY A 36 -15.53 -0.91 8.72
CA GLY A 36 -15.33 -1.01 10.17
C GLY A 36 -14.29 -0.03 10.69
N GLY A 37 -14.75 1.02 11.35
CA GLY A 37 -13.94 2.09 11.87
C GLY A 37 -13.06 1.68 13.04
N SER A 38 -11.88 2.30 13.12
CA SER A 38 -11.04 2.30 14.30
C SER A 38 -10.54 3.70 14.59
N THR A 39 -10.81 4.16 15.77
CA THR A 39 -10.20 5.35 16.39
C THR A 39 -8.87 5.00 17.00
N GLY A 40 -7.86 5.85 16.77
CA GLY A 40 -6.76 6.05 17.70
C GLY A 40 -5.37 5.70 17.18
N GLY A 41 -4.54 6.70 17.13
CA GLY A 41 -3.11 6.65 16.89
C GLY A 41 -2.69 7.70 15.87
N GLY A 42 -2.64 8.98 16.33
CA GLY A 42 -2.32 10.09 15.44
C GLY A 42 -0.89 10.00 14.91
N THR A 43 -0.75 9.53 13.70
CA THR A 43 0.37 9.93 12.87
C THR A 43 -0.08 11.23 12.21
N GLU A 44 0.67 12.31 12.45
CA GLU A 44 0.41 13.61 11.87
C GLU A 44 0.39 13.47 10.34
N ILE A 45 -0.80 13.50 9.76
CA ILE A 45 -0.99 13.44 8.32
C ILE A 45 -0.62 14.83 7.81
N VAL A 46 0.55 14.94 7.19
CA VAL A 46 0.93 16.17 6.50
C VAL A 46 -0.06 16.36 5.34
N GLU A 47 -0.73 17.50 5.30
CA GLU A 47 -1.72 17.80 4.27
C GLU A 47 -1.14 17.53 2.86
N PRO A 48 -1.85 16.80 2.00
CA PRO A 48 -1.41 16.58 0.63
C PRO A 48 -1.32 17.92 -0.08
N VAL A 49 -0.21 18.12 -0.77
CA VAL A 49 -0.03 19.28 -1.64
C VAL A 49 -1.12 19.24 -2.74
N PRO A 50 -1.80 20.35 -3.03
CA PRO A 50 -2.70 20.43 -4.17
C PRO A 50 -2.02 19.91 -5.45
N GLY A 51 -2.81 19.33 -6.35
CA GLY A 51 -2.31 18.91 -7.66
C GLY A 51 -1.57 20.04 -8.38
N PRO A 52 -0.93 19.75 -9.53
CA PRO A 52 -0.21 20.79 -10.27
C PRO A 52 -1.13 21.98 -10.51
N ASP A 53 -0.62 23.20 -10.29
CA ASP A 53 -1.37 24.45 -10.48
C ASP A 53 -1.91 24.52 -11.92
N THR A 54 -3.07 23.91 -12.15
CA THR A 54 -3.84 24.17 -13.35
C THR A 54 -4.55 25.49 -13.10
N THR A 55 -4.03 26.56 -13.66
CA THR A 55 -4.73 27.85 -13.71
C THR A 55 -6.10 27.61 -14.33
N ASP A 56 -7.15 27.77 -13.50
CA ASP A 56 -8.55 27.77 -13.93
C ASP A 56 -8.73 28.94 -14.93
N PRO A 57 -9.21 28.72 -16.16
CA PRO A 57 -9.34 29.80 -17.13
C PRO A 57 -10.57 30.69 -16.90
N ASP A 58 -11.30 30.58 -15.78
CA ASP A 58 -12.58 31.29 -15.59
C ASP A 58 -12.64 32.14 -14.31
N GLN A 59 -11.80 33.17 -14.23
CA GLN A 59 -12.07 34.38 -13.46
C GLN A 59 -11.75 35.58 -14.35
N GLY A 60 -12.82 36.20 -14.89
CA GLY A 60 -12.75 37.25 -15.84
C GLY A 60 -11.87 38.43 -15.46
N GLY A 61 -10.94 38.74 -16.35
CA GLY A 61 -10.07 39.90 -16.33
C GLY A 61 -9.26 39.90 -17.62
N GLU A 62 -9.68 40.66 -18.61
CA GLU A 62 -9.02 40.86 -19.90
C GLU A 62 -7.57 41.28 -19.69
N THR A 63 -6.64 40.38 -20.02
CA THR A 63 -5.36 40.72 -20.67
C THR A 63 -4.83 39.47 -21.35
N GLY A 64 -4.70 39.52 -22.68
CA GLY A 64 -4.28 38.40 -23.52
C GLY A 64 -2.88 37.87 -23.15
N GLY A 65 -2.83 36.86 -22.34
CA GLY A 65 -1.68 36.03 -22.10
C GLY A 65 -1.97 34.63 -22.63
N THR A 66 -1.35 34.24 -23.72
CA THR A 66 -1.35 32.89 -24.27
C THR A 66 -0.81 31.96 -23.17
N THR A 67 -1.67 31.17 -22.55
CA THR A 67 -1.25 30.07 -21.66
C THR A 67 -0.55 29.02 -22.51
N THR A 68 0.75 29.17 -22.70
CA THR A 68 1.58 28.15 -23.31
C THR A 68 1.63 26.96 -22.35
N GLN A 69 0.97 25.88 -22.73
CA GLN A 69 1.18 24.58 -22.10
C GLN A 69 2.71 24.33 -22.07
N PRO A 70 3.27 23.86 -20.95
CA PRO A 70 4.72 23.64 -20.87
C PRO A 70 5.14 22.69 -22.00
N GLU A 71 6.18 23.10 -22.74
CA GLU A 71 6.67 22.38 -23.92
C GLU A 71 7.12 20.97 -23.52
N LYS A 72 6.52 19.94 -24.16
CA LYS A 72 6.90 18.55 -23.97
C LYS A 72 7.96 18.19 -25.03
N THR A 73 9.17 17.90 -24.59
CA THR A 73 10.27 17.45 -25.47
C THR A 73 10.49 15.96 -25.32
N LYS A 74 10.43 15.21 -26.43
CA LYS A 74 10.65 13.75 -26.42
C LYS A 74 12.05 13.40 -25.88
N ILE A 75 12.12 12.41 -25.01
CA ILE A 75 13.37 11.84 -24.52
C ILE A 75 13.86 10.82 -25.55
N PRO A 76 15.03 11.01 -26.18
CA PRO A 76 15.49 10.14 -27.27
C PRO A 76 15.77 8.71 -26.82
N ASP A 77 16.21 8.53 -25.57
CA ASP A 77 16.54 7.22 -24.98
C ASP A 77 15.94 7.15 -23.57
N VAL A 78 14.83 6.41 -23.46
CA VAL A 78 14.07 6.28 -22.21
C VAL A 78 14.92 5.70 -21.08
N THR A 79 15.90 4.86 -21.39
CA THR A 79 16.80 4.27 -20.37
C THR A 79 17.67 5.30 -19.68
N LYS A 80 17.86 6.48 -20.31
CA LYS A 80 18.60 7.62 -19.77
C LYS A 80 17.72 8.67 -19.10
N SER A 81 16.41 8.45 -19.06
CA SER A 81 15.51 9.34 -18.34
C SER A 81 15.83 9.37 -16.84
N GLN A 82 15.51 10.49 -16.18
CA GLN A 82 15.64 10.59 -14.72
C GLN A 82 14.75 9.57 -14.03
N TYR A 83 13.58 9.28 -14.61
CA TYR A 83 12.66 8.23 -14.16
C TYR A 83 13.36 6.86 -14.12
N ALA A 84 13.96 6.43 -15.23
CA ALA A 84 14.68 5.17 -15.31
C ALA A 84 15.87 5.10 -14.34
N GLN A 85 16.66 6.17 -14.25
CA GLN A 85 17.82 6.23 -13.36
C GLN A 85 17.42 6.16 -11.88
N SER A 86 16.41 6.92 -11.47
CA SER A 86 15.92 6.90 -10.08
C SER A 86 15.27 5.57 -9.71
N SER A 87 14.48 4.97 -10.62
CA SER A 87 13.92 3.62 -10.45
C SER A 87 15.04 2.60 -10.26
N LYS A 88 16.01 2.58 -11.17
CA LYS A 88 17.15 1.66 -11.09
C LYS A 88 17.93 1.83 -9.78
N LYS A 89 18.15 3.05 -9.32
CA LYS A 89 18.84 3.32 -8.06
C LYS A 89 18.10 2.74 -6.86
N ILE A 90 16.76 2.81 -6.84
CA ILE A 90 15.93 2.24 -5.77
C ILE A 90 15.91 0.70 -5.86
N TYR A 91 15.62 0.15 -7.06
CA TYR A 91 15.51 -1.30 -7.25
C TYR A 91 16.81 -2.06 -7.00
N ASN A 92 17.95 -1.49 -7.39
CA ASN A 92 19.27 -2.09 -7.18
C ASN A 92 19.81 -1.87 -5.76
N SER A 93 19.16 -1.04 -4.94
CA SER A 93 19.54 -0.90 -3.54
C SER A 93 19.11 -2.11 -2.73
N ASN A 94 20.05 -2.69 -1.98
CA ASN A 94 19.75 -3.74 -1.01
C ASN A 94 18.99 -3.22 0.22
N GLU A 95 19.00 -1.92 0.44
CA GLU A 95 18.35 -1.30 1.59
C GLU A 95 17.79 0.07 1.19
N PHE A 96 16.50 0.28 1.44
CA PHE A 96 15.86 1.57 1.25
C PHE A 96 14.65 1.73 2.17
N TYR A 97 14.25 2.98 2.33
CA TYR A 97 13.01 3.39 2.98
C TYR A 97 12.35 4.50 2.15
N PHE A 98 11.05 4.44 1.99
CA PHE A 98 10.30 5.60 1.56
C PHE A 98 9.01 5.80 2.36
N LEU A 99 8.63 7.06 2.48
CA LEU A 99 7.36 7.54 3.00
C LEU A 99 6.71 8.42 1.94
N ALA A 100 5.47 8.12 1.60
CA ALA A 100 4.68 8.90 0.66
C ALA A 100 3.27 9.13 1.19
N THR A 101 2.69 10.28 0.84
CA THR A 101 1.25 10.53 0.97
C THR A 101 0.60 10.48 -0.40
N MET A 102 -0.65 10.05 -0.44
CA MET A 102 -1.43 9.89 -1.67
C MET A 102 -2.80 10.51 -1.50
N ALA A 103 -3.35 11.07 -2.57
CA ALA A 103 -4.72 11.56 -2.61
C ALA A 103 -5.34 11.26 -3.97
N ASP A 104 -6.59 10.78 -3.96
CA ASP A 104 -7.40 10.61 -5.15
C ASP A 104 -8.39 11.76 -5.30
N TYR A 105 -8.64 12.15 -6.53
CA TYR A 105 -9.57 13.21 -6.90
C TYR A 105 -10.54 12.71 -7.95
N ASP A 106 -11.80 13.13 -7.86
CA ASP A 106 -12.80 12.92 -8.90
C ASP A 106 -12.55 13.82 -10.12
N ALA A 107 -13.41 13.69 -11.14
CA ALA A 107 -13.35 14.50 -12.35
C ALA A 107 -13.56 16.01 -12.09
N ASN A 108 -14.20 16.37 -10.97
CA ASN A 108 -14.44 17.76 -10.54
C ASN A 108 -13.27 18.28 -9.68
N LYS A 109 -12.18 17.52 -9.54
CA LYS A 109 -11.03 17.84 -8.69
C LYS A 109 -11.35 17.87 -7.19
N THR A 110 -12.44 17.22 -6.77
CA THR A 110 -12.75 17.03 -5.35
C THR A 110 -11.96 15.84 -4.82
N LYS A 111 -11.29 16.01 -3.69
CA LYS A 111 -10.55 14.91 -3.02
C LYS A 111 -11.54 13.87 -2.50
N THR A 112 -11.38 12.62 -2.95
CA THR A 112 -12.27 11.49 -2.60
C THR A 112 -11.63 10.53 -1.60
N SER A 113 -10.30 10.43 -1.60
CA SER A 113 -9.54 9.65 -0.64
C SER A 113 -8.18 10.27 -0.38
N GLU A 114 -7.60 9.93 0.74
CA GLU A 114 -6.21 10.25 1.06
C GLU A 114 -5.57 9.12 1.86
N GLY A 115 -4.26 9.03 1.79
CA GLY A 115 -3.55 7.99 2.52
C GLY A 115 -2.07 8.23 2.64
N GLN A 116 -1.46 7.37 3.46
CA GLN A 116 -0.02 7.32 3.63
C GLN A 116 0.49 5.93 3.32
N MET A 117 1.67 5.85 2.75
CA MET A 117 2.37 4.59 2.49
C MET A 117 3.80 4.66 3.00
N ILE A 118 4.20 3.60 3.66
CA ILE A 118 5.59 3.33 4.01
C ILE A 118 6.00 2.05 3.30
N LEU A 119 7.19 2.06 2.69
CA LEU A 119 7.84 0.85 2.20
C LEU A 119 9.31 0.88 2.63
N ALA A 120 9.77 -0.22 3.24
CA ALA A 120 11.16 -0.42 3.56
C ALA A 120 11.63 -1.78 3.07
N ARG A 121 12.91 -1.85 2.68
CA ARG A 121 13.56 -3.08 2.25
C ARG A 121 14.92 -3.21 2.92
N LYS A 122 15.27 -4.44 3.31
CA LYS A 122 16.63 -4.79 3.75
C LYS A 122 16.98 -6.18 3.24
N GLY A 123 17.81 -6.25 2.20
CA GLY A 123 18.08 -7.52 1.51
C GLY A 123 16.81 -8.09 0.88
N THR A 124 16.37 -9.24 1.36
CA THR A 124 15.12 -9.92 0.95
C THR A 124 13.92 -9.51 1.81
N ASP A 125 14.15 -8.85 2.93
CA ASP A 125 13.13 -8.50 3.89
C ASP A 125 12.43 -7.22 3.46
N VAL A 126 11.11 -7.20 3.60
CA VAL A 126 10.26 -6.10 3.16
C VAL A 126 9.24 -5.77 4.24
N TYR A 127 9.15 -4.49 4.58
CA TYR A 127 8.07 -3.94 5.38
C TYR A 127 7.24 -3.00 4.52
N ALA A 128 5.92 -3.14 4.57
CA ALA A 128 4.99 -2.24 3.91
C ALA A 128 3.84 -1.89 4.87
N LYS A 129 3.50 -0.60 4.94
CA LYS A 129 2.36 -0.09 5.68
C LYS A 129 1.57 0.86 4.82
N THR A 130 0.25 0.76 4.85
CA THR A 130 -0.66 1.74 4.26
C THR A 130 -1.72 2.15 5.27
N ALA A 131 -2.07 3.42 5.26
CA ALA A 131 -3.21 3.97 5.98
C ALA A 131 -4.02 4.79 4.97
N PHE A 132 -5.27 4.42 4.71
CA PHE A 132 -6.15 5.11 3.78
C PHE A 132 -7.39 5.60 4.49
N THR A 133 -7.76 6.84 4.24
CA THR A 133 -8.99 7.45 4.73
C THR A 133 -9.92 7.71 3.55
N GLN A 134 -11.12 7.13 3.63
CA GLN A 134 -12.20 7.34 2.68
C GLN A 134 -13.51 7.46 3.46
N ASN A 135 -14.34 8.46 3.15
CA ASN A 135 -15.61 8.71 3.84
C ASN A 135 -15.44 8.79 5.38
N SER A 136 -14.40 9.48 5.84
CA SER A 136 -14.03 9.64 7.26
C SER A 136 -13.72 8.32 8.00
N LYS A 137 -13.41 7.26 7.27
CA LYS A 137 -12.96 5.97 7.82
C LYS A 137 -11.54 5.71 7.39
N THR A 138 -10.68 5.44 8.35
CA THR A 138 -9.29 5.07 8.10
C THR A 138 -9.13 3.56 8.22
N GLN A 139 -8.54 2.96 7.19
CA GLN A 139 -8.09 1.56 7.20
C GLN A 139 -6.58 1.54 7.19
N GLU A 140 -6.01 0.82 8.13
CA GLU A 140 -4.57 0.67 8.26
C GLU A 140 -4.17 -0.80 8.12
N HIS A 141 -3.14 -1.07 7.31
CA HIS A 141 -2.57 -2.39 7.12
C HIS A 141 -1.04 -2.29 7.13
N ALA A 142 -0.41 -3.17 7.90
CA ALA A 142 1.04 -3.30 7.91
C ALA A 142 1.44 -4.76 7.71
N VAL A 143 2.43 -4.99 6.88
CA VAL A 143 2.96 -6.32 6.57
C VAL A 143 4.48 -6.28 6.66
N PHE A 144 5.04 -7.28 7.29
CA PHE A 144 6.47 -7.60 7.20
C PHE A 144 6.64 -8.95 6.51
N ALA A 145 7.68 -9.10 5.71
CA ALA A 145 8.03 -10.37 5.10
C ALA A 145 9.54 -10.58 5.11
N GLU A 146 9.96 -11.81 5.38
CA GLU A 146 11.34 -12.23 5.40
C GLU A 146 11.54 -13.57 4.68
N LYS A 147 12.73 -13.81 4.16
CA LYS A 147 13.10 -15.11 3.59
C LYS A 147 13.51 -16.06 4.71
N THR A 148 12.91 -17.25 4.72
CA THR A 148 13.20 -18.30 5.68
C THR A 148 14.40 -19.16 5.25
N ASN A 149 14.99 -19.92 6.18
CA ASN A 149 16.15 -20.75 5.92
C ASN A 149 15.89 -21.87 4.89
N ASP A 150 14.65 -22.34 4.74
CA ASP A 150 14.23 -23.34 3.76
C ASP A 150 13.92 -22.72 2.37
N GLY A 151 14.20 -21.43 2.19
CA GLY A 151 14.06 -20.73 0.93
C GLY A 151 12.65 -20.20 0.63
N LYS A 152 11.69 -20.43 1.52
CA LYS A 152 10.35 -19.83 1.45
C LYS A 152 10.33 -18.41 2.00
N TYR A 153 9.15 -17.83 2.08
CA TYR A 153 8.93 -16.50 2.66
C TYR A 153 7.89 -16.57 3.77
N ALA A 154 8.29 -16.10 4.96
CA ALA A 154 7.32 -15.82 6.03
C ALA A 154 6.76 -14.42 5.84
N SER A 155 5.45 -14.31 5.80
CA SER A 155 4.72 -13.04 5.70
C SER A 155 3.91 -12.84 6.97
N TYR A 156 4.00 -11.68 7.57
CA TYR A 156 3.37 -11.31 8.84
C TYR A 156 2.42 -10.15 8.62
N LEU A 157 1.14 -10.36 8.80
CA LEU A 157 0.18 -9.27 8.92
C LEU A 157 0.27 -8.72 10.34
N LEU A 158 0.63 -7.44 10.46
CA LEU A 158 0.94 -6.79 11.74
C LEU A 158 -0.28 -6.04 12.28
N PHE A 159 -0.61 -6.30 13.53
CA PHE A 159 -1.62 -5.57 14.31
C PHE A 159 -0.88 -4.72 15.33
N GLU A 160 -0.49 -3.51 14.91
CA GLU A 160 0.45 -2.66 15.64
C GLU A 160 -0.07 -2.26 17.01
N ASP A 161 -1.37 -1.97 17.14
CA ASP A 161 -2.02 -1.60 18.39
C ASP A 161 -1.97 -2.75 19.42
N ALA A 162 -2.14 -3.98 18.95
CA ALA A 162 -2.14 -5.18 19.80
C ALA A 162 -0.75 -5.79 19.99
N LYS A 163 0.26 -5.29 19.28
CA LYS A 163 1.60 -5.92 19.18
C LYS A 163 1.52 -7.41 18.85
N THR A 164 0.67 -7.74 17.89
CA THR A 164 0.41 -9.11 17.46
C THR A 164 0.62 -9.23 15.97
N ALA A 165 1.07 -10.40 15.51
CA ALA A 165 1.28 -10.69 14.10
C ALA A 165 0.65 -12.03 13.72
N LEU A 166 0.03 -12.07 12.55
CA LEU A 166 -0.47 -13.29 11.95
C LEU A 166 0.48 -13.74 10.84
N LYS A 167 1.15 -14.86 11.04
CA LYS A 167 2.16 -15.43 10.16
C LYS A 167 1.55 -16.34 9.12
N SER A 168 2.02 -16.24 7.89
CA SER A 168 1.77 -17.20 6.81
C SER A 168 3.06 -17.54 6.10
N ILE A 169 3.14 -18.74 5.50
CA ILE A 169 4.30 -19.19 4.71
C ILE A 169 3.92 -19.23 3.23
N ARG A 170 4.79 -18.70 2.38
CA ARG A 170 4.62 -18.62 0.93
C ARG A 170 5.84 -19.16 0.20
N ASN A 171 5.63 -19.69 -1.01
CA ASN A 171 6.75 -20.11 -1.87
C ASN A 171 7.38 -18.91 -2.60
N ASP A 172 6.58 -17.90 -2.93
CA ASP A 172 7.02 -16.74 -3.70
C ASP A 172 7.23 -15.52 -2.80
N PRO A 173 8.19 -14.64 -3.15
CA PRO A 173 8.37 -13.39 -2.44
C PRO A 173 7.11 -12.54 -2.54
N PRO A 174 6.69 -11.86 -1.45
CA PRO A 174 5.53 -10.98 -1.47
C PRO A 174 5.74 -9.78 -2.41
N MET A 175 7.00 -9.41 -2.63
CA MET A 175 7.40 -8.37 -3.58
C MET A 175 8.69 -8.82 -4.29
N ASP A 176 8.61 -8.95 -5.60
CA ASP A 176 9.76 -9.33 -6.43
C ASP A 176 10.50 -8.08 -6.91
N PHE A 177 11.65 -7.83 -6.29
CA PHE A 177 12.56 -6.76 -6.70
C PHE A 177 13.62 -7.21 -7.72
N SER A 178 13.61 -8.49 -8.10
CA SER A 178 14.54 -9.00 -9.12
C SER A 178 14.15 -8.60 -10.55
N LYS A 179 12.87 -8.29 -10.75
CA LYS A 179 12.35 -7.83 -12.02
C LYS A 179 12.47 -6.31 -12.10
N GLU A 180 13.27 -5.84 -13.04
CA GLU A 180 13.31 -4.41 -13.38
C GLU A 180 11.92 -3.95 -13.80
N GLU A 181 11.59 -2.71 -13.47
CA GLU A 181 10.35 -2.10 -13.92
C GLU A 181 10.39 -1.92 -15.44
N GLU A 182 9.36 -2.39 -16.14
CA GLU A 182 9.22 -2.14 -17.57
C GLU A 182 9.10 -0.64 -17.81
N LEU A 183 10.04 -0.10 -18.59
CA LEU A 183 10.03 1.30 -18.97
C LEU A 183 8.96 1.54 -20.02
N PRO A 184 8.32 2.71 -20.04
CA PRO A 184 7.41 3.08 -21.12
C PRO A 184 8.16 3.21 -22.44
N ASN A 185 7.47 2.94 -23.55
CA ASN A 185 8.07 3.04 -24.89
C ASN A 185 8.48 4.46 -25.26
N GLU A 186 7.75 5.45 -24.76
CA GLU A 186 7.99 6.87 -25.01
C GLU A 186 7.84 7.67 -23.74
N MET A 187 8.74 8.64 -23.57
CA MET A 187 8.72 9.61 -22.48
C MET A 187 9.05 11.00 -22.98
N TYR A 188 8.54 11.98 -22.27
CA TYR A 188 8.75 13.40 -22.57
C TYR A 188 9.22 14.12 -21.32
N ARG A 189 10.19 15.01 -21.47
CA ARG A 189 10.58 15.97 -20.43
C ARG A 189 9.70 17.21 -20.52
N THR A 190 9.41 17.77 -19.37
CA THR A 190 8.64 18.99 -19.24
C THR A 190 8.98 19.68 -17.92
N THR A 191 8.34 20.80 -17.63
CA THR A 191 8.40 21.49 -16.34
C THR A 191 7.00 21.52 -15.74
N VAL A 192 6.88 21.25 -14.45
CA VAL A 192 5.60 21.29 -13.71
C VAL A 192 5.75 22.23 -12.52
N LYS A 193 4.78 23.13 -12.35
CA LYS A 193 4.73 24.04 -11.21
C LYS A 193 3.87 23.43 -10.11
N VAL A 194 4.40 23.32 -8.89
CA VAL A 194 3.70 22.81 -7.71
C VAL A 194 3.97 23.76 -6.54
N GLY A 195 2.91 24.33 -5.97
CA GLY A 195 3.02 25.27 -4.86
C GLY A 195 3.91 26.48 -5.20
N GLY A 196 3.86 26.99 -6.43
CA GLY A 196 4.65 28.12 -6.90
C GLY A 196 6.11 27.81 -7.29
N LYS A 197 6.63 26.62 -7.00
CA LYS A 197 7.97 26.17 -7.39
C LYS A 197 7.91 25.32 -8.67
N GLU A 198 8.84 25.57 -9.60
CA GLU A 198 9.00 24.76 -10.81
C GLU A 198 9.88 23.52 -10.52
N TYR A 199 9.47 22.39 -11.11
CA TYR A 199 10.17 21.12 -11.04
C TYR A 199 10.44 20.58 -12.43
N TYR A 200 11.64 20.06 -12.65
CA TYR A 200 11.88 19.19 -13.79
C TYR A 200 10.98 17.96 -13.68
N ALA A 201 10.31 17.61 -14.74
CA ALA A 201 9.38 16.50 -14.76
C ALA A 201 9.52 15.66 -16.03
N GLU A 202 9.16 14.40 -15.92
CA GLU A 202 9.06 13.47 -17.04
C GLU A 202 7.66 12.86 -17.07
N THR A 203 7.08 12.77 -18.26
CA THR A 203 5.71 12.29 -18.46
C THR A 203 5.66 11.20 -19.52
N TYR A 204 4.73 10.27 -19.35
CA TYR A 204 4.42 9.22 -20.32
C TYR A 204 2.95 8.81 -20.20
N THR A 205 2.43 8.14 -21.24
CA THR A 205 1.10 7.53 -21.22
C THR A 205 1.26 6.05 -20.92
N ASP A 206 0.55 5.55 -19.91
CA ASP A 206 0.57 4.12 -19.58
C ASP A 206 -0.34 3.29 -20.52
N GLU A 207 -0.32 1.96 -20.35
CA GLU A 207 -1.10 1.02 -21.16
C GLU A 207 -2.64 1.24 -21.08
N ASN A 208 -3.12 1.85 -19.99
CA ASN A 208 -4.53 2.22 -19.80
C ASN A 208 -4.87 3.59 -20.42
N GLY A 209 -3.85 4.26 -20.97
CA GLY A 209 -3.97 5.58 -21.54
C GLY A 209 -4.06 6.71 -20.53
N SER A 210 -3.63 6.47 -19.28
CA SER A 210 -3.50 7.52 -18.26
C SER A 210 -2.15 8.22 -18.43
N GLU A 211 -2.15 9.54 -18.32
CA GLU A 211 -0.92 10.31 -18.30
C GLU A 211 -0.27 10.22 -16.90
N GLN A 212 0.97 9.80 -16.88
CA GLN A 212 1.79 9.68 -15.67
C GLN A 212 2.87 10.76 -15.73
N THR A 213 2.94 11.61 -14.71
CA THR A 213 3.96 12.67 -14.63
C THR A 213 4.72 12.54 -13.32
N THR A 214 6.04 12.45 -13.39
CA THR A 214 6.92 12.39 -12.22
C THR A 214 7.77 13.66 -12.16
N CYS A 215 7.66 14.41 -11.09
CA CYS A 215 8.50 15.57 -10.78
C CYS A 215 9.64 15.14 -9.89
N PHE A 216 10.84 15.66 -10.16
CA PHE A 216 12.06 15.30 -9.44
C PHE A 216 12.53 16.43 -8.54
N GLY A 217 12.98 16.05 -7.33
CA GLY A 217 13.68 16.96 -6.43
C GLY A 217 15.11 17.24 -6.88
N ASP A 218 15.78 18.17 -6.20
CA ASP A 218 17.15 18.59 -6.51
C ASP A 218 18.18 17.45 -6.41
N ASN A 219 17.85 16.38 -5.67
CA ASN A 219 18.66 15.16 -5.55
C ASN A 219 18.39 14.14 -6.68
N GLY A 220 17.55 14.47 -7.66
CA GLY A 220 17.18 13.62 -8.78
C GLY A 220 16.23 12.46 -8.40
N MET A 221 15.71 12.44 -7.18
CA MET A 221 14.72 11.45 -6.74
C MET A 221 13.30 12.00 -6.96
N PRO A 222 12.29 11.12 -7.16
CA PRO A 222 10.89 11.54 -7.24
C PRO A 222 10.47 12.38 -6.03
N LYS A 223 9.78 13.48 -6.30
CA LYS A 223 9.18 14.33 -5.27
C LYS A 223 7.68 14.32 -5.34
N TYR A 224 7.12 14.42 -6.55
CA TYR A 224 5.68 14.31 -6.82
C TYR A 224 5.45 13.34 -7.97
N GLN A 225 4.33 12.65 -7.93
CA GLN A 225 3.81 11.90 -9.06
C GLN A 225 2.33 12.21 -9.24
N PHE A 226 1.95 12.48 -10.46
CA PHE A 226 0.58 12.75 -10.86
C PHE A 226 0.14 11.69 -11.86
N SER A 227 -1.05 11.15 -11.68
CA SER A 227 -1.69 10.24 -12.62
C SER A 227 -3.02 10.85 -13.03
N GLN A 228 -3.16 11.21 -14.29
CA GLN A 228 -4.40 11.74 -14.85
C GLN A 228 -5.05 10.66 -15.72
N ARG A 229 -6.27 10.23 -15.36
CA ARG A 229 -7.02 9.21 -16.09
C ARG A 229 -7.91 9.85 -17.16
N LYS A 230 -8.30 9.06 -18.17
CA LYS A 230 -9.17 9.54 -19.28
C LYS A 230 -10.55 9.97 -18.84
N ASP A 231 -11.05 9.43 -17.74
CA ASP A 231 -12.35 9.78 -17.15
C ASP A 231 -12.33 11.08 -16.35
N GLY A 232 -11.20 11.79 -16.33
CA GLY A 232 -10.99 13.02 -15.60
C GLY A 232 -10.56 12.84 -14.14
N THR A 233 -10.62 11.63 -13.60
CA THR A 233 -10.12 11.35 -12.24
C THR A 233 -8.60 11.43 -12.20
N SER A 234 -8.04 11.75 -11.04
CA SER A 234 -6.59 11.87 -10.88
C SER A 234 -6.11 11.39 -9.53
N GLU A 235 -4.83 11.06 -9.47
CA GLU A 235 -4.14 10.66 -8.25
C GLU A 235 -2.87 11.50 -8.11
N THR A 236 -2.59 11.93 -6.89
CA THR A 236 -1.35 12.64 -6.55
C THR A 236 -0.61 11.85 -5.49
N THR A 237 0.67 11.59 -5.71
CA THR A 237 1.59 11.02 -4.71
C THR A 237 2.67 12.04 -4.39
N VAL A 238 2.89 12.28 -3.10
CA VAL A 238 3.99 13.13 -2.60
C VAL A 238 5.00 12.24 -1.88
N TYR A 239 6.21 12.14 -2.41
CA TYR A 239 7.31 11.44 -1.76
C TYR A 239 7.93 12.35 -0.70
N GLN A 240 7.56 12.16 0.55
CA GLN A 240 8.07 12.94 1.66
C GLN A 240 9.52 12.59 1.97
N THR A 241 9.83 11.31 1.92
CA THR A 241 11.16 10.78 2.21
C THR A 241 11.48 9.63 1.28
N ILE A 242 12.66 9.65 0.66
CA ILE A 242 13.27 8.50 -0.01
C ILE A 242 14.71 8.41 0.50
N GLN A 243 15.04 7.33 1.18
CA GLN A 243 16.38 7.05 1.71
C GLN A 243 16.91 5.77 1.07
N ILE A 244 18.10 5.86 0.49
CA ILE A 244 18.83 4.71 -0.05
C ILE A 244 19.93 4.32 0.95
N GLY A 245 20.10 3.02 1.21
CA GLY A 245 21.04 2.51 2.20
C GLY A 245 20.52 2.58 3.65
N ASN A 246 19.23 2.79 3.86
CA ASN A 246 18.60 2.83 5.17
C ASN A 246 17.16 2.32 5.08
N SER A 247 16.81 1.31 5.88
CA SER A 247 15.46 0.73 6.00
C SER A 247 14.65 1.32 7.17
N ASN A 248 15.21 2.32 7.83
CA ASN A 248 14.64 2.91 9.05
C ASN A 248 14.33 1.87 10.15
N ASN A 249 15.08 0.76 10.14
CA ASN A 249 14.98 -0.35 11.10
C ASN A 249 13.56 -0.98 11.18
N LEU A 250 12.79 -0.91 10.10
CA LEU A 250 11.41 -1.42 10.04
C LEU A 250 11.33 -2.89 9.62
N CYS A 251 12.36 -3.42 8.94
CA CYS A 251 12.37 -4.81 8.47
C CYS A 251 12.65 -5.78 9.62
N LYS A 252 11.66 -5.94 10.50
CA LYS A 252 11.69 -6.85 11.65
C LYS A 252 10.30 -7.01 12.27
N VAL A 253 10.11 -8.15 12.96
CA VAL A 253 8.86 -8.49 13.70
C VAL A 253 9.07 -8.51 15.22
N ASN A 254 10.22 -8.03 15.69
CA ASN A 254 10.58 -8.08 17.12
C ASN A 254 9.56 -7.32 17.99
N GLY A 255 9.14 -7.94 19.10
CA GLY A 255 8.19 -7.36 20.05
C GLY A 255 6.72 -7.62 19.70
N TYR A 256 6.45 -8.43 18.68
CA TYR A 256 5.12 -8.92 18.37
C TYR A 256 4.93 -10.32 18.91
N LYS A 257 3.74 -10.62 19.43
CA LYS A 257 3.29 -11.98 19.69
C LYS A 257 2.81 -12.59 18.38
N VAL A 258 3.48 -13.66 17.92
CA VAL A 258 3.21 -14.24 16.60
C VAL A 258 2.26 -15.41 16.72
N TYR A 259 1.25 -15.43 15.86
CA TYR A 259 0.35 -16.55 15.67
C TYR A 259 0.42 -17.04 14.22
N THR A 260 0.31 -18.36 14.03
CA THR A 260 0.12 -18.98 12.72
C THR A 260 -1.31 -19.50 12.63
N MET A 261 -2.00 -19.23 11.52
CA MET A 261 -3.29 -19.85 11.26
C MET A 261 -3.08 -21.19 10.57
N GLU A 262 -3.63 -22.23 11.14
CA GLU A 262 -3.57 -23.62 10.67
C GLU A 262 -4.98 -24.21 10.62
N ASN A 263 -5.09 -25.45 10.17
CA ASN A 263 -6.30 -26.26 10.31
C ASN A 263 -6.01 -27.45 11.22
N ASP A 264 -6.98 -27.80 12.07
CA ASP A 264 -6.93 -29.04 12.84
C ASP A 264 -7.19 -30.28 11.94
N ALA A 265 -7.21 -31.48 12.52
CA ALA A 265 -7.46 -32.73 11.80
C ALA A 265 -8.87 -32.76 11.15
N GLU A 266 -9.80 -32.00 11.66
CA GLU A 266 -11.19 -31.89 11.17
C GLU A 266 -11.36 -30.71 10.18
N ARG A 267 -10.27 -30.04 9.84
CA ARG A 267 -10.19 -28.84 8.97
C ARG A 267 -10.83 -27.58 9.56
N ASN A 268 -10.98 -27.51 10.89
CA ASN A 268 -11.39 -26.27 11.53
C ASN A 268 -10.19 -25.34 11.68
N PRO A 269 -10.37 -24.01 11.55
CA PRO A 269 -9.29 -23.05 11.74
C PRO A 269 -8.83 -23.04 13.21
N ILE A 270 -7.53 -23.04 13.40
CA ILE A 270 -6.87 -22.85 14.69
C ILE A 270 -5.78 -21.78 14.58
N LEU A 271 -5.57 -21.05 15.66
CA LEU A 271 -4.40 -20.20 15.84
C LEU A 271 -3.38 -20.95 16.70
N VAL A 272 -2.12 -20.91 16.29
CA VAL A 272 -1.01 -21.53 17.02
C VAL A 272 0.00 -20.43 17.35
N ASP A 273 0.33 -20.26 18.64
CA ASP A 273 1.37 -19.31 19.05
C ASP A 273 2.78 -19.91 18.95
N GLU A 274 3.81 -19.10 19.17
CA GLU A 274 5.22 -19.50 19.09
C GLU A 274 5.61 -20.58 20.13
N SER A 275 4.83 -20.71 21.19
CA SER A 275 5.02 -21.76 22.22
C SER A 275 4.30 -23.07 21.84
N GLY A 276 3.58 -23.11 20.73
CA GLY A 276 2.82 -24.25 20.26
C GLY A 276 1.43 -24.39 20.93
N ASN A 277 0.98 -23.40 21.69
CA ASN A 277 -0.38 -23.41 22.23
C ASN A 277 -1.37 -23.23 21.09
N LYS A 278 -2.42 -24.04 21.11
CA LYS A 278 -3.47 -24.06 20.07
C LYS A 278 -4.73 -23.42 20.61
N TYR A 279 -5.33 -22.61 19.75
CA TYR A 279 -6.58 -21.91 20.04
C TYR A 279 -7.58 -22.23 18.93
N LYS A 280 -8.71 -22.83 19.30
CA LYS A 280 -9.78 -23.14 18.36
C LYS A 280 -10.49 -21.86 17.96
N VAL A 281 -10.70 -21.69 16.66
CA VAL A 281 -11.39 -20.53 16.10
C VAL A 281 -12.74 -20.99 15.56
N THR A 282 -13.80 -20.29 15.95
CA THR A 282 -15.13 -20.44 15.36
C THR A 282 -15.50 -19.13 14.68
N ILE A 283 -15.88 -19.22 13.39
CA ILE A 283 -16.29 -18.06 12.59
C ILE A 283 -17.62 -18.42 11.95
N GLU A 284 -18.66 -17.64 12.24
CA GLU A 284 -19.94 -17.74 11.58
C GLU A 284 -20.15 -16.56 10.63
N PHE A 285 -20.58 -16.88 9.41
CA PHE A 285 -20.83 -15.91 8.36
C PHE A 285 -22.28 -16.04 7.88
N ASP A 286 -23.03 -14.95 7.97
CA ASP A 286 -24.39 -14.87 7.44
C ASP A 286 -24.34 -14.51 5.95
N GLN A 287 -24.69 -15.46 5.11
CA GLN A 287 -24.71 -15.30 3.64
C GLN A 287 -25.76 -14.29 3.16
N THR A 288 -26.81 -14.04 3.94
CA THR A 288 -27.89 -13.13 3.56
C THR A 288 -27.47 -11.69 3.78
N THR A 289 -26.84 -11.41 4.91
CA THR A 289 -26.40 -10.05 5.28
C THR A 289 -24.95 -9.77 4.86
N HIS A 290 -24.23 -10.79 4.38
CA HIS A 290 -22.80 -10.74 4.07
C HIS A 290 -21.95 -10.22 5.25
N LYS A 291 -22.28 -10.66 6.47
CA LYS A 291 -21.58 -10.24 7.69
C LYS A 291 -21.13 -11.44 8.52
N TYR A 292 -20.03 -11.27 9.19
CA TYR A 292 -19.58 -12.20 10.23
C TYR A 292 -20.42 -11.99 11.50
N THR A 293 -21.19 -12.98 11.89
CA THR A 293 -22.09 -12.91 13.05
C THR A 293 -21.37 -13.31 14.33
N GLU A 294 -20.55 -14.34 14.27
CA GLU A 294 -19.75 -14.79 15.41
C GLU A 294 -18.27 -14.93 15.03
N VAL A 295 -17.39 -14.51 15.93
CA VAL A 295 -15.96 -14.84 15.94
C VAL A 295 -15.63 -15.18 17.38
N LYS A 296 -15.28 -16.43 17.65
CA LYS A 296 -14.96 -16.97 18.98
C LYS A 296 -13.61 -17.66 18.94
N VAL A 297 -12.82 -17.48 19.99
CA VAL A 297 -11.52 -18.13 20.17
C VAL A 297 -11.49 -18.81 21.53
N GLU A 298 -11.22 -20.10 21.54
CA GLU A 298 -11.16 -20.93 22.75
C GLU A 298 -9.74 -21.50 22.91
N ASN A 299 -9.22 -21.48 24.13
CA ASN A 299 -7.95 -22.14 24.43
C ASN A 299 -8.12 -23.66 24.51
N SER A 300 -7.01 -24.39 24.73
CA SER A 300 -7.02 -25.87 24.80
C SER A 300 -7.89 -26.46 25.92
N ASN A 301 -8.25 -25.67 26.92
CA ASN A 301 -9.14 -26.07 28.02
C ASN A 301 -10.61 -25.74 27.73
N GLY A 302 -10.95 -25.26 26.55
CA GLY A 302 -12.29 -24.82 26.16
C GLY A 302 -12.73 -23.49 26.78
N LYS A 303 -11.84 -22.74 27.42
CA LYS A 303 -12.15 -21.41 27.94
C LYS A 303 -12.19 -20.42 26.76
N ASP A 304 -13.27 -19.64 26.68
CA ASP A 304 -13.36 -18.50 25.75
C ASP A 304 -12.37 -17.39 26.17
N VAL A 305 -11.45 -17.09 25.26
CA VAL A 305 -10.41 -16.05 25.44
C VAL A 305 -10.53 -14.94 24.39
N THR A 306 -11.64 -14.90 23.68
CA THR A 306 -11.88 -13.98 22.55
C THR A 306 -11.68 -12.52 22.92
N LYS A 307 -12.28 -12.08 24.02
CA LYS A 307 -12.23 -10.67 24.45
C LYS A 307 -10.94 -10.32 25.14
N GLU A 308 -10.34 -11.26 25.86
CA GLU A 308 -9.14 -11.03 26.68
C GLU A 308 -7.89 -10.95 25.78
N ASP A 309 -7.71 -11.92 24.89
CA ASP A 309 -6.46 -12.11 24.16
C ASP A 309 -6.60 -11.89 22.63
N PHE A 310 -7.81 -11.99 22.08
CA PHE A 310 -8.04 -12.03 20.63
C PHE A 310 -9.01 -10.96 20.12
N ALA A 311 -9.21 -9.87 20.85
CA ALA A 311 -10.03 -8.73 20.39
C ALA A 311 -9.52 -8.15 19.06
N TRP A 312 -8.22 -8.17 18.82
CA TRP A 312 -7.58 -7.76 17.57
C TRP A 312 -8.00 -8.65 16.39
N PHE A 313 -8.13 -9.96 16.62
CA PHE A 313 -8.54 -10.91 15.60
C PHE A 313 -10.02 -10.75 15.24
N VAL A 314 -10.88 -10.55 16.24
CA VAL A 314 -12.30 -10.24 16.03
C VAL A 314 -12.46 -8.96 15.19
N LYS A 315 -11.72 -7.91 15.55
CA LYS A 315 -11.70 -6.64 14.80
C LYS A 315 -11.25 -6.88 13.35
N TYR A 316 -10.22 -7.68 13.13
CA TYR A 316 -9.73 -8.00 11.80
C TYR A 316 -10.75 -8.75 10.95
N ILE A 317 -11.43 -9.76 11.52
CA ILE A 317 -12.42 -10.56 10.78
C ILE A 317 -13.72 -9.79 10.52
N LYS A 318 -14.18 -8.98 11.48
CA LYS A 318 -15.47 -8.25 11.34
C LYS A 318 -15.33 -6.93 10.59
N GLY A 319 -14.11 -6.42 10.38
CA GLY A 319 -13.78 -5.17 9.67
C GLY A 319 -13.94 -3.95 10.53
#